data_9c4eea3a2b43792d598141ee3a1966cc
#
_entry.id   9c4eea3a2b43792d598141ee3a1966cc
#
_cell.length_a   1.000
_cell.length_b   1.000
_cell.length_c   1.000
_cell.angle_alpha   90.00
_cell.angle_beta   90.00
_cell.angle_gamma   90.00
#
_symmetry.space_group_name_H-M   'P 1'
#
loop_
_entity.id
_entity.type
_entity.pdbx_description
1 polymer ?
#
loop_
_entity_poly.entity_id
_entity_poly.type
_entity_poly.pdbx_seq_one_letter_code
_entity_poly.pdbx_strand_id
1 'polypeptide(L)'
;MNKGAHLTVNGLQQVINIRASMNTGLSEIIKSEFSNNISPVNRGIIQANIIPDPQWISGFVSDCVNKGNLDVGIKKSKNIIGYQVYLRFRISQHARDAKLMELIMNYLGAGRLERDSRKPVIYLVINKISDINQIVIPFFNKYPICGIKHLDFLDWCKIANFIESGVHLTNEGLAEIQRIKDGINTGRKD
;
A
#
# COMPACT_ATOMS: atom_id res chain seq x y z
N MET A 1 2.10 32.15 4.95
CA MET A 1 3.13 32.91 5.68
C MET A 1 3.43 34.20 4.90
N ASN A 2 3.52 35.33 5.56
CA ASN A 2 3.98 36.58 4.91
C ASN A 2 5.41 36.38 4.39
N LYS A 3 5.75 37.04 3.25
CA LYS A 3 7.10 36.95 2.67
C LYS A 3 8.14 37.31 3.73
N GLY A 4 9.07 36.40 4.04
CA GLY A 4 10.18 36.65 4.99
C GLY A 4 9.87 36.36 6.47
N ALA A 5 8.64 35.97 6.85
CA ALA A 5 8.32 35.70 8.27
C ALA A 5 9.21 34.59 8.88
N HIS A 6 9.62 33.61 8.10
CA HIS A 6 10.51 32.51 8.51
C HIS A 6 11.93 32.94 8.84
N LEU A 7 12.33 34.17 8.43
CA LEU A 7 13.64 34.76 8.73
C LEU A 7 13.68 35.47 10.09
N THR A 8 12.56 35.55 10.80
CA THR A 8 12.50 36.08 12.17
C THR A 8 12.60 34.94 13.18
N VAL A 9 13.10 35.23 14.40
CA VAL A 9 13.18 34.26 15.49
C VAL A 9 11.82 33.62 15.76
N ASN A 10 10.74 34.41 15.79
CA ASN A 10 9.39 33.91 16.02
C ASN A 10 8.88 33.05 14.86
N GLY A 11 9.15 33.45 13.63
CA GLY A 11 8.79 32.66 12.44
C GLY A 11 9.57 31.36 12.35
N LEU A 12 10.86 31.36 12.68
CA LEU A 12 11.66 30.13 12.77
C LEU A 12 11.09 29.19 13.83
N GLN A 13 10.72 29.69 15.01
CA GLN A 13 10.10 28.90 16.06
C GLN A 13 8.78 28.24 15.58
N GLN A 14 7.95 28.98 14.86
CA GLN A 14 6.73 28.45 14.26
C GLN A 14 7.03 27.31 13.26
N VAL A 15 8.05 27.47 12.40
CA VAL A 15 8.47 26.43 11.46
C VAL A 15 8.92 25.17 12.21
N ILE A 16 9.72 25.32 13.28
CA ILE A 16 10.17 24.20 14.11
C ILE A 16 8.99 23.48 14.74
N ASN A 17 8.03 24.20 15.31
CA ASN A 17 6.83 23.62 15.92
C ASN A 17 5.96 22.87 14.91
N ILE A 18 5.78 23.42 13.70
CA ILE A 18 5.09 22.74 12.59
C ILE A 18 5.86 21.49 12.18
N ARG A 19 7.18 21.59 12.00
CA ARG A 19 8.02 20.47 11.60
C ARG A 19 8.05 19.36 12.64
N ALA A 20 8.03 19.68 13.92
CA ALA A 20 7.93 18.73 15.02
C ALA A 20 6.67 17.85 14.94
N SER A 21 5.58 18.40 14.36
CA SER A 21 4.30 17.69 14.15
C SER A 21 4.25 16.90 12.84
N MET A 22 5.27 16.96 11.98
CA MET A 22 5.31 16.22 10.71
C MET A 22 5.82 14.79 10.91
N ASN A 23 5.61 13.92 9.92
CA ASN A 23 5.81 12.47 9.97
C ASN A 23 7.11 11.98 10.62
N THR A 24 8.25 12.57 10.25
CA THR A 24 9.56 12.17 10.80
C THR A 24 10.01 13.04 11.98
N GLY A 25 9.19 14.05 12.34
CA GLY A 25 9.56 15.00 13.41
C GLY A 25 10.83 15.80 13.09
N LEU A 26 11.50 16.25 14.13
CA LEU A 26 12.76 16.98 14.06
C LEU A 26 13.95 16.00 14.11
N SER A 27 15.07 16.38 13.43
CA SER A 27 16.34 15.69 13.62
C SER A 27 16.89 15.92 15.03
N GLU A 28 17.76 15.02 15.51
CA GLU A 28 18.37 15.15 16.85
C GLU A 28 19.16 16.46 17.00
N ILE A 29 19.82 16.94 15.93
CA ILE A 29 20.52 18.22 15.93
C ILE A 29 19.57 19.37 16.23
N ILE A 30 18.41 19.42 15.54
CA ILE A 30 17.42 20.49 15.78
C ILE A 30 16.80 20.36 17.17
N LYS A 31 16.55 19.14 17.64
CA LYS A 31 16.05 18.92 19.00
C LYS A 31 17.01 19.43 20.07
N SER A 32 18.32 19.20 19.90
CA SER A 32 19.32 19.67 20.86
C SER A 32 19.44 21.19 20.88
N GLU A 33 19.44 21.83 19.72
CA GLU A 33 19.57 23.32 19.60
C GLU A 33 18.33 24.06 20.13
N PHE A 34 17.14 23.47 20.01
CA PHE A 34 15.88 24.11 20.40
C PHE A 34 15.16 23.40 21.55
N SER A 35 15.89 22.62 22.35
CA SER A 35 15.36 21.70 23.37
C SER A 35 14.29 22.29 24.29
N ASN A 36 14.37 23.57 24.66
CA ASN A 36 13.49 24.21 25.64
C ASN A 36 12.23 24.86 25.02
N ASN A 37 12.12 24.95 23.70
CA ASN A 37 11.10 25.76 23.02
C ASN A 37 10.29 24.98 21.96
N ILE A 38 10.36 23.64 21.93
CA ILE A 38 9.61 22.85 20.95
C ILE A 38 8.20 22.60 21.49
N SER A 39 7.22 23.26 20.89
CA SER A 39 5.78 23.02 21.11
C SER A 39 5.15 22.50 19.82
N PRO A 40 5.03 21.18 19.63
CA PRO A 40 4.41 20.63 18.44
C PRO A 40 3.01 21.19 18.22
N VAL A 41 2.69 21.60 17.00
CA VAL A 41 1.35 22.09 16.66
C VAL A 41 0.36 20.93 16.78
N ASN A 42 -0.70 21.13 17.54
CA ASN A 42 -1.78 20.16 17.63
C ASN A 42 -2.45 20.02 16.25
N ARG A 43 -2.29 18.88 15.61
CA ARG A 43 -3.00 18.51 14.39
C ARG A 43 -4.26 17.76 14.80
N GLY A 44 -5.41 18.39 14.60
CA GLY A 44 -6.68 17.70 14.74
C GLY A 44 -6.66 16.42 13.91
N ILE A 45 -7.16 15.32 14.46
CA ILE A 45 -7.35 14.08 13.72
C ILE A 45 -8.40 14.37 12.65
N ILE A 46 -8.01 14.37 11.38
CA ILE A 46 -8.97 14.42 10.28
C ILE A 46 -9.73 13.09 10.35
N GLN A 47 -10.96 13.15 10.82
CA GLN A 47 -11.87 12.02 10.76
C GLN A 47 -12.34 11.90 9.30
N ALA A 48 -11.59 11.18 8.47
CA ALA A 48 -12.13 10.69 7.21
C ALA A 48 -13.21 9.65 7.56
N ASN A 49 -14.47 10.02 7.39
CA ASN A 49 -15.60 9.13 7.70
C ASN A 49 -16.08 8.37 6.45
N ILE A 50 -15.65 8.80 5.25
CA ILE A 50 -16.04 8.22 3.97
C ILE A 50 -14.87 8.25 2.99
N ILE A 51 -14.87 7.34 2.04
CA ILE A 51 -14.04 7.43 0.83
C ILE A 51 -14.75 8.35 -0.15
N PRO A 52 -14.17 9.51 -0.50
CA PRO A 52 -14.88 10.54 -1.27
C PRO A 52 -15.14 10.12 -2.73
N ASP A 53 -14.18 9.39 -3.32
CA ASP A 53 -14.22 8.92 -4.70
C ASP A 53 -13.44 7.60 -4.81
N PRO A 54 -13.96 6.60 -5.56
CA PRO A 54 -13.25 5.33 -5.75
C PRO A 54 -11.89 5.48 -6.46
N GLN A 55 -11.73 6.47 -7.35
CA GLN A 55 -10.43 6.74 -7.99
C GLN A 55 -9.36 7.16 -6.98
N TRP A 56 -9.78 7.73 -5.83
CA TRP A 56 -8.86 8.03 -4.75
C TRP A 56 -8.12 6.76 -4.25
N ILE A 57 -8.83 5.62 -4.16
CA ILE A 57 -8.19 4.34 -3.79
C ILE A 57 -7.18 3.92 -4.84
N SER A 58 -7.51 4.07 -6.12
CA SER A 58 -6.59 3.76 -7.23
C SER A 58 -5.34 4.64 -7.20
N GLY A 59 -5.50 5.95 -6.98
CA GLY A 59 -4.39 6.87 -6.76
C GLY A 59 -3.56 6.50 -5.54
N PHE A 60 -4.22 6.16 -4.42
CA PHE A 60 -3.56 5.73 -3.19
C PHE A 60 -2.75 4.44 -3.36
N VAL A 61 -3.22 3.51 -4.19
CA VAL A 61 -2.49 2.28 -4.54
C VAL A 61 -1.38 2.55 -5.55
N SER A 62 -1.57 3.49 -6.49
CA SER A 62 -0.61 3.83 -7.54
C SER A 62 0.68 4.48 -7.00
N ASP A 63 0.55 5.36 -6.01
CA ASP A 63 1.66 6.14 -5.41
C ASP A 63 2.69 5.27 -4.67
N CYS A 64 2.56 3.97 -4.69
CA CYS A 64 3.20 3.17 -3.68
C CYS A 64 4.21 2.18 -4.25
N VAL A 65 5.46 2.60 -4.38
CA VAL A 65 6.60 1.68 -4.58
C VAL A 65 6.63 0.61 -3.46
N ASN A 66 6.07 0.90 -2.29
CA ASN A 66 6.05 -0.01 -1.14
C ASN A 66 4.71 -0.18 -0.41
N LYS A 67 3.62 0.46 -0.85
CA LYS A 67 2.36 0.48 -0.09
C LYS A 67 1.24 -0.35 -0.67
N GLY A 68 1.18 -0.52 -2.01
CA GLY A 68 0.24 -1.42 -2.66
C GLY A 68 1.00 -2.52 -3.38
N ASN A 69 0.93 -3.75 -2.89
CA ASN A 69 1.61 -4.89 -3.49
C ASN A 69 0.62 -5.85 -4.13
N LEU A 70 0.93 -6.21 -5.37
CA LEU A 70 0.32 -7.29 -6.12
C LEU A 70 1.24 -8.51 -5.98
N ASP A 71 1.13 -9.22 -4.85
CA ASP A 71 2.05 -10.31 -4.54
C ASP A 71 1.61 -11.60 -5.27
N VAL A 72 2.59 -12.29 -5.85
CA VAL A 72 2.46 -13.65 -6.38
C VAL A 72 3.36 -14.57 -5.58
N GLY A 73 2.77 -15.52 -4.89
CA GLY A 73 3.53 -16.50 -4.11
C GLY A 73 3.49 -17.88 -4.74
N ILE A 74 4.65 -18.53 -4.78
CA ILE A 74 4.80 -19.94 -5.14
C ILE A 74 5.47 -20.61 -3.96
N LYS A 75 4.83 -21.59 -3.34
CA LYS A 75 5.36 -22.33 -2.20
C LYS A 75 5.27 -23.83 -2.43
N LYS A 76 6.17 -24.60 -1.85
CA LYS A 76 6.11 -26.08 -1.87
C LYS A 76 4.79 -26.55 -1.24
N SER A 77 4.17 -27.52 -1.86
CA SER A 77 2.90 -28.12 -1.44
C SER A 77 2.92 -29.63 -1.73
N LYS A 78 2.02 -30.37 -1.07
CA LYS A 78 1.87 -31.83 -1.27
C LYS A 78 0.93 -32.15 -2.44
N ASN A 79 0.54 -31.17 -3.27
CA ASN A 79 -0.27 -31.41 -4.46
C ASN A 79 0.55 -32.10 -5.57
N ILE A 80 -0.13 -32.50 -6.66
CA ILE A 80 0.47 -33.31 -7.76
C ILE A 80 1.70 -32.65 -8.37
N ILE A 81 1.68 -31.31 -8.55
CA ILE A 81 2.82 -30.57 -9.13
C ILE A 81 3.87 -30.12 -8.08
N GLY A 82 3.67 -30.47 -6.80
CA GLY A 82 4.59 -30.14 -5.72
C GLY A 82 4.59 -28.66 -5.28
N TYR A 83 3.77 -27.80 -5.88
CA TYR A 83 3.74 -26.37 -5.62
C TYR A 83 2.31 -25.83 -5.53
N GLN A 84 2.11 -24.80 -4.72
CA GLN A 84 0.89 -24.03 -4.63
C GLN A 84 1.17 -22.58 -5.03
N VAL A 85 0.38 -22.08 -5.98
CA VAL A 85 0.36 -20.66 -6.35
C VAL A 85 -0.71 -19.94 -5.55
N TYR A 86 -0.42 -18.75 -5.07
CA TYR A 86 -1.40 -17.86 -4.44
C TYR A 86 -1.17 -16.42 -4.83
N LEU A 87 -2.24 -15.66 -4.87
CA LEU A 87 -2.22 -14.22 -5.06
C LEU A 87 -2.55 -13.52 -3.75
N ARG A 88 -2.00 -12.33 -3.58
CA ARG A 88 -2.32 -11.46 -2.47
C ARG A 88 -2.27 -10.00 -2.91
N PHE A 89 -3.39 -9.32 -2.77
CA PHE A 89 -3.44 -7.86 -2.80
C PHE A 89 -3.21 -7.33 -1.40
N ARG A 90 -2.27 -6.41 -1.25
CA ARG A 90 -1.93 -5.85 0.04
C ARG A 90 -1.67 -4.35 -0.06
N ILE A 91 -2.28 -3.57 0.83
CA ILE A 91 -1.96 -2.17 1.04
C ILE A 91 -1.32 -2.05 2.42
N SER A 92 -0.22 -1.30 2.53
CA SER A 92 0.45 -1.04 3.81
C SER A 92 0.40 0.44 4.16
N GLN A 93 0.19 0.75 5.45
CA GLN A 93 0.19 2.11 5.95
C GLN A 93 0.70 2.14 7.40
N HIS A 94 1.08 3.34 7.89
CA HIS A 94 1.43 3.49 9.30
C HIS A 94 0.21 3.17 10.19
N ALA A 95 0.44 2.52 11.33
CA ALA A 95 -0.64 2.05 12.23
C ALA A 95 -1.55 3.18 12.78
N ARG A 96 -1.07 4.43 12.80
CA ARG A 96 -1.89 5.60 13.15
C ARG A 96 -3.05 5.85 12.19
N ASP A 97 -2.93 5.37 10.94
CA ASP A 97 -3.93 5.50 9.89
C ASP A 97 -4.87 4.28 9.83
N ALA A 98 -4.98 3.50 10.93
CA ALA A 98 -5.80 2.29 11.01
C ALA A 98 -7.26 2.57 10.61
N LYS A 99 -7.81 3.71 11.03
CA LYS A 99 -9.18 4.10 10.67
C LYS A 99 -9.37 4.27 9.16
N LEU A 100 -8.39 4.83 8.47
CA LEU A 100 -8.40 4.92 7.01
C LEU A 100 -8.37 3.53 6.36
N MET A 101 -7.54 2.63 6.89
CA MET A 101 -7.46 1.26 6.38
C MET A 101 -8.76 0.47 6.59
N GLU A 102 -9.46 0.71 7.71
CA GLU A 102 -10.81 0.17 7.97
C GLU A 102 -11.82 0.70 6.95
N LEU A 103 -11.78 2.00 6.64
CA LEU A 103 -12.66 2.60 5.64
C LEU A 103 -12.44 2.00 4.24
N ILE A 104 -11.18 1.80 3.82
CA ILE A 104 -10.86 1.17 2.54
C ILE A 104 -11.37 -0.28 2.52
N MET A 105 -11.12 -1.05 3.59
CA MET A 105 -11.58 -2.42 3.71
C MET A 105 -13.12 -2.51 3.59
N ASN A 106 -13.83 -1.68 4.34
CA ASN A 106 -15.29 -1.65 4.33
C ASN A 106 -15.84 -1.19 2.97
N TYR A 107 -15.17 -0.24 2.32
CA TYR A 107 -15.56 0.24 1.00
C TYR A 107 -15.43 -0.86 -0.07
N LEU A 108 -14.33 -1.62 -0.04
CA LEU A 108 -14.12 -2.76 -0.94
C LEU A 108 -15.01 -3.96 -0.59
N GLY A 109 -15.43 -4.07 0.66
CA GLY A 109 -16.23 -5.21 1.14
C GLY A 109 -15.46 -6.53 1.22
N ALA A 110 -14.13 -6.49 1.25
CA ALA A 110 -13.28 -7.68 1.26
C ALA A 110 -11.99 -7.47 2.04
N GLY A 111 -11.38 -8.59 2.46
CA GLY A 111 -10.09 -8.61 3.10
C GLY A 111 -10.15 -8.52 4.63
N ARG A 112 -8.98 -8.35 5.21
CA ARG A 112 -8.78 -8.19 6.66
C ARG A 112 -7.63 -7.25 6.94
N LEU A 113 -7.62 -6.68 8.14
CA LEU A 113 -6.52 -5.87 8.63
C LEU A 113 -5.55 -6.73 9.44
N GLU A 114 -4.26 -6.59 9.14
CA GLU A 114 -3.17 -7.23 9.86
C GLU A 114 -2.24 -6.15 10.41
N ARG A 115 -1.82 -6.27 11.68
CA ARG A 115 -0.83 -5.39 12.29
C ARG A 115 0.52 -6.09 12.31
N ASP A 116 1.56 -5.37 11.96
CA ASP A 116 2.93 -5.85 12.16
C ASP A 116 3.27 -5.84 13.65
N SER A 117 3.86 -6.91 14.16
CA SER A 117 4.23 -7.02 15.58
C SER A 117 5.51 -6.27 15.95
N ARG A 118 6.33 -5.90 14.95
CA ARG A 118 7.66 -5.29 15.14
C ARG A 118 7.72 -3.84 14.69
N LYS A 119 6.78 -3.42 13.83
CA LYS A 119 6.77 -2.10 13.21
C LYS A 119 5.38 -1.47 13.37
N PRO A 120 5.28 -0.14 13.47
CA PRO A 120 4.00 0.54 13.53
C PRO A 120 3.34 0.59 12.14
N VAL A 121 3.08 -0.60 11.56
CA VAL A 121 2.49 -0.77 10.23
C VAL A 121 1.22 -1.60 10.34
N ILE A 122 0.21 -1.21 9.57
CA ILE A 122 -1.04 -1.94 9.37
C ILE A 122 -1.17 -2.28 7.88
N TYR A 123 -1.65 -3.48 7.60
CA TYR A 123 -1.89 -3.99 6.26
C TYR A 123 -3.38 -4.27 6.06
N LEU A 124 -3.93 -3.84 4.94
CA LEU A 124 -5.13 -4.46 4.37
C LEU A 124 -4.68 -5.59 3.46
N VAL A 125 -5.21 -6.79 3.68
CA VAL A 125 -4.81 -8.00 2.95
C VAL A 125 -6.05 -8.67 2.37
N ILE A 126 -6.06 -8.90 1.05
CA ILE A 126 -7.04 -9.69 0.33
C ILE A 126 -6.29 -10.83 -0.38
N ASN A 127 -6.57 -12.07 -0.01
CA ASN A 127 -5.88 -13.25 -0.55
C ASN A 127 -6.80 -14.40 -0.94
N LYS A 128 -8.11 -14.26 -0.73
CA LYS A 128 -9.10 -15.22 -1.21
C LYS A 128 -9.31 -15.00 -2.70
N ILE A 129 -9.10 -16.03 -3.52
CA ILE A 129 -9.14 -15.89 -4.98
C ILE A 129 -10.50 -15.41 -5.50
N SER A 130 -11.60 -15.82 -4.86
CA SER A 130 -12.93 -15.32 -5.20
C SER A 130 -13.06 -13.81 -4.99
N ASP A 131 -12.52 -13.27 -3.89
CA ASP A 131 -12.58 -11.84 -3.60
C ASP A 131 -11.68 -11.05 -4.54
N ILE A 132 -10.54 -11.65 -4.93
CA ILE A 132 -9.64 -11.09 -5.95
C ILE A 132 -10.38 -10.97 -7.29
N ASN A 133 -11.02 -12.05 -7.76
CA ASN A 133 -11.69 -12.09 -9.06
C ASN A 133 -12.99 -11.28 -9.08
N GLN A 134 -13.73 -11.25 -7.98
CA GLN A 134 -15.05 -10.61 -7.93
C GLN A 134 -15.03 -9.15 -7.46
N ILE A 135 -13.98 -8.74 -6.75
CA ILE A 135 -13.91 -7.42 -6.13
C ILE A 135 -12.67 -6.65 -6.61
N VAL A 136 -11.46 -7.17 -6.38
CA VAL A 136 -10.22 -6.41 -6.63
C VAL A 136 -10.01 -6.15 -8.11
N ILE A 137 -10.11 -7.18 -8.94
CA ILE A 137 -9.91 -7.06 -10.40
C ILE A 137 -10.98 -6.17 -11.05
N PRO A 138 -12.29 -6.37 -10.80
CA PRO A 138 -13.32 -5.49 -11.34
C PRO A 138 -13.21 -4.05 -10.85
N PHE A 139 -12.80 -3.83 -9.60
CA PHE A 139 -12.60 -2.50 -9.06
C PHE A 139 -11.50 -1.75 -9.83
N PHE A 140 -10.32 -2.33 -10.01
CA PHE A 140 -9.22 -1.66 -10.71
C PHE A 140 -9.36 -1.67 -12.24
N ASN A 141 -10.20 -2.52 -12.82
CA ASN A 141 -10.60 -2.40 -14.22
C ASN A 141 -11.50 -1.17 -14.44
N LYS A 142 -12.37 -0.87 -13.48
CA LYS A 142 -13.25 0.31 -13.53
C LYS A 142 -12.52 1.60 -13.13
N TYR A 143 -11.62 1.52 -12.18
CA TYR A 143 -10.83 2.63 -11.63
C TYR A 143 -9.34 2.30 -11.75
N PRO A 144 -8.71 2.55 -12.92
CA PRO A 144 -7.38 2.04 -13.21
C PRO A 144 -6.29 2.55 -12.26
N ILE A 145 -5.38 1.65 -11.91
CA ILE A 145 -4.10 1.99 -11.29
C ILE A 145 -3.25 2.73 -12.34
N CYS A 146 -2.53 3.77 -11.94
CA CYS A 146 -1.71 4.57 -12.83
C CYS A 146 -0.23 4.14 -12.82
N GLY A 147 0.49 4.54 -13.87
CA GLY A 147 1.93 4.32 -14.00
C GLY A 147 2.30 2.87 -14.26
N ILE A 148 3.57 2.55 -13.99
CA ILE A 148 4.15 1.20 -14.26
C ILE A 148 3.39 0.08 -13.51
N LYS A 149 2.84 0.39 -12.35
CA LYS A 149 2.04 -0.54 -11.56
C LYS A 149 0.77 -1.04 -12.28
N HIS A 150 0.29 -0.31 -13.27
CA HIS A 150 -0.80 -0.79 -14.13
C HIS A 150 -0.38 -2.04 -14.92
N LEU A 151 0.85 -2.08 -15.42
CA LEU A 151 1.37 -3.26 -16.12
C LEU A 151 1.53 -4.45 -15.18
N ASP A 152 1.98 -4.20 -13.95
CA ASP A 152 2.05 -5.24 -12.91
C ASP A 152 0.66 -5.79 -12.60
N PHE A 153 -0.35 -4.92 -12.55
CA PHE A 153 -1.75 -5.32 -12.34
C PHE A 153 -2.27 -6.20 -13.49
N LEU A 154 -1.98 -5.84 -14.75
CA LEU A 154 -2.37 -6.65 -15.90
C LEU A 154 -1.72 -8.04 -15.88
N ASP A 155 -0.45 -8.12 -15.54
CA ASP A 155 0.26 -9.40 -15.39
C ASP A 155 -0.27 -10.21 -14.22
N TRP A 156 -0.60 -9.56 -13.11
CA TRP A 156 -1.23 -10.19 -11.94
C TRP A 156 -2.62 -10.76 -12.27
N CYS A 157 -3.42 -10.06 -13.09
CA CYS A 157 -4.71 -10.55 -13.60
C CYS A 157 -4.56 -11.79 -14.47
N LYS A 158 -3.51 -11.89 -15.31
CA LYS A 158 -3.22 -13.12 -16.09
C LYS A 158 -3.01 -14.32 -15.17
N ILE A 159 -2.27 -14.14 -14.08
CA ILE A 159 -2.06 -15.21 -13.09
C ILE A 159 -3.37 -15.56 -12.38
N ALA A 160 -4.23 -14.59 -12.07
CA ALA A 160 -5.55 -14.87 -11.51
C ALA A 160 -6.38 -15.78 -12.43
N ASN A 161 -6.39 -15.49 -13.73
CA ASN A 161 -7.05 -16.32 -14.74
C ASN A 161 -6.45 -17.74 -14.83
N PHE A 162 -5.12 -17.88 -14.70
CA PHE A 162 -4.48 -19.20 -14.68
C PHE A 162 -4.86 -20.02 -13.44
N ILE A 163 -5.08 -19.35 -12.30
CA ILE A 163 -5.56 -20.01 -11.09
C ILE A 163 -7.02 -20.45 -11.28
N GLU A 164 -7.87 -19.59 -11.83
CA GLU A 164 -9.29 -19.87 -12.04
C GLU A 164 -9.52 -21.01 -13.05
N SER A 165 -8.77 -21.02 -14.14
CA SER A 165 -8.84 -22.05 -15.19
C SER A 165 -8.10 -23.35 -14.84
N GLY A 166 -7.40 -23.42 -13.71
CA GLY A 166 -6.63 -24.60 -13.31
C GLY A 166 -5.28 -24.77 -14.02
N VAL A 167 -4.90 -23.87 -14.95
CA VAL A 167 -3.61 -23.90 -15.67
C VAL A 167 -2.41 -23.89 -14.72
N HIS A 168 -2.54 -23.24 -13.56
CA HIS A 168 -1.53 -23.22 -12.50
C HIS A 168 -1.24 -24.62 -11.89
N LEU A 169 -2.01 -25.65 -12.23
CA LEU A 169 -1.83 -27.03 -11.80
C LEU A 169 -1.06 -27.88 -12.84
N THR A 170 -0.49 -27.26 -13.87
CA THR A 170 0.38 -27.90 -14.86
C THR A 170 1.81 -27.37 -14.72
N ASN A 171 2.80 -28.16 -15.18
CA ASN A 171 4.21 -27.75 -15.15
C ASN A 171 4.45 -26.53 -16.06
N GLU A 172 3.82 -26.50 -17.23
CA GLU A 172 3.89 -25.41 -18.20
C GLU A 172 3.27 -24.13 -17.63
N GLY A 173 2.09 -24.26 -17.02
CA GLY A 173 1.40 -23.13 -16.37
C GLY A 173 2.20 -22.58 -15.20
N LEU A 174 2.82 -23.44 -14.38
CA LEU A 174 3.68 -23.01 -13.28
C LEU A 174 4.92 -22.28 -13.79
N ALA A 175 5.57 -22.76 -14.85
CA ALA A 175 6.72 -22.11 -15.47
C ALA A 175 6.35 -20.72 -16.02
N GLU A 176 5.22 -20.59 -16.68
CA GLU A 176 4.73 -19.30 -17.19
C GLU A 176 4.38 -18.33 -16.05
N ILE A 177 3.75 -18.81 -14.97
CA ILE A 177 3.49 -17.99 -13.77
C ILE A 177 4.80 -17.51 -13.16
N GLN A 178 5.83 -18.34 -13.08
CA GLN A 178 7.14 -17.92 -12.57
C GLN A 178 7.73 -16.83 -13.45
N ARG A 179 7.68 -16.97 -14.78
CA ARG A 179 8.17 -15.97 -15.74
C ARG A 179 7.46 -14.62 -15.56
N ILE A 180 6.13 -14.63 -15.45
CA ILE A 180 5.34 -13.41 -15.23
C ILE A 180 5.67 -12.78 -13.87
N LYS A 181 5.74 -13.59 -12.82
CA LYS A 181 6.06 -13.14 -11.46
C LYS A 181 7.41 -12.42 -11.40
N ASP A 182 8.43 -12.92 -12.11
CA ASP A 182 9.77 -12.33 -12.13
C ASP A 182 9.78 -10.92 -12.78
N GLY A 183 8.75 -10.59 -13.58
CA GLY A 183 8.55 -9.26 -14.16
C GLY A 183 7.72 -8.30 -13.29
N ILE A 184 7.05 -8.77 -12.25
CA ILE A 184 6.15 -7.94 -11.43
C ILE A 184 6.94 -7.16 -10.36
N ASN A 185 6.45 -5.97 -10.00
CA ASN A 185 7.04 -5.05 -9.01
C ASN A 185 8.46 -4.61 -9.44
N THR A 186 9.48 -4.94 -8.65
CA THR A 186 10.88 -4.54 -8.90
C THR A 186 11.58 -5.36 -10.00
N GLY A 187 10.93 -6.40 -10.51
CA GLY A 187 11.49 -7.26 -11.55
C GLY A 187 11.37 -6.69 -12.97
N ARG A 188 10.48 -5.69 -13.18
CA ARG A 188 10.30 -5.07 -14.50
C ARG A 188 11.53 -4.23 -14.86
N LYS A 189 12.16 -4.61 -15.96
CA LYS A 189 13.26 -3.85 -16.58
C LYS A 189 12.68 -3.04 -17.73
N ASP A 190 13.14 -1.81 -17.90
CA ASP A 190 12.83 -0.94 -19.04
C ASP A 190 13.37 -1.53 -20.35
#